data_d1325144122ba8b29401c19890f20a9d
#
_entry.id   d1325144122ba8b29401c19890f20a9d
#
_cell.length_a   1.000
_cell.length_b   1.000
_cell.length_c   1.000
_cell.angle_alpha   90.00
_cell.angle_beta   90.00
_cell.angle_gamma   90.00
#
_symmetry.space_group_name_H-M   'P 1'
#
loop_
_entity.id
_entity.type
_entity.pdbx_description
1 polymer ?
#
loop_
_entity_poly.entity_id
_entity_poly.type
_entity_poly.pdbx_seq_one_letter_code
_entity_poly.pdbx_strand_id
1 'polypeptide(L)'
;RTDTMPTPDQTENPFLGMPHYVTGTYTRNSTFLNDEEYSRALDCFVKGCADIFLTDSKGNAMLGKRKVEPQPDWWFLGGRMKAGDTIEEAAARNCKRETKLDIDPSRWSFVCAQTMLWQFRKQEPCGNGTADINVIMTAEITDEEKASIVMCNEEYETWGWFQPKELLSEGSEIKLHPVLRRGLTELVNNHIKQELHRKVCEGGTDAEIAALVRKIYSKGHDHYV
;
A
#
# COMPACT_ATOMS: atom_id res chain seq x y z
N ARG A 1 -4.74 -38.58 -1.03
CA ARG A 1 -3.58 -37.65 -0.99
C ARG A 1 -3.91 -36.60 0.06
N THR A 2 -3.24 -36.66 1.19
CA THR A 2 -3.32 -35.63 2.23
C THR A 2 -2.44 -34.46 1.74
N ASP A 3 -3.06 -33.46 1.13
CA ASP A 3 -2.40 -32.18 0.87
C ASP A 3 -2.13 -31.53 2.22
N THR A 4 -0.92 -31.76 2.75
CA THR A 4 -0.40 -31.00 3.88
C THR A 4 -0.15 -29.58 3.38
N MET A 5 -0.98 -28.63 3.84
CA MET A 5 -0.70 -27.20 3.68
C MET A 5 0.71 -26.93 4.19
N PRO A 6 1.54 -26.19 3.46
CA PRO A 6 2.82 -25.77 3.99
C PRO A 6 2.58 -25.01 5.29
N THR A 7 3.24 -25.42 6.37
CA THR A 7 3.26 -24.64 7.60
C THR A 7 3.91 -23.30 7.29
N PRO A 8 3.28 -22.17 7.68
CA PRO A 8 3.90 -20.86 7.52
C PRO A 8 5.28 -20.88 8.17
N ASP A 9 6.28 -20.33 7.48
CA ASP A 9 7.59 -20.15 8.06
C ASP A 9 7.45 -19.29 9.32
N GLN A 10 7.78 -19.84 10.47
CA GLN A 10 7.67 -19.15 11.77
C GLN A 10 8.60 -17.92 11.89
N THR A 11 9.46 -17.71 10.89
CA THR A 11 10.35 -16.54 10.79
C THR A 11 9.68 -15.34 10.14
N GLU A 12 8.53 -15.52 9.46
CA GLU A 12 7.80 -14.40 8.86
C GLU A 12 7.16 -13.52 9.93
N ASN A 13 7.38 -12.22 9.81
CA ASN A 13 6.73 -11.25 10.68
C ASN A 13 5.22 -11.20 10.37
N PRO A 14 4.33 -11.65 11.29
CA PRO A 14 2.90 -11.75 11.03
C PRO A 14 2.22 -10.38 10.82
N PHE A 15 2.93 -9.28 11.13
CA PHE A 15 2.42 -7.91 10.95
C PHE A 15 2.80 -7.28 9.61
N LEU A 16 3.73 -7.92 8.86
CA LEU A 16 4.30 -7.32 7.64
C LEU A 16 4.07 -8.17 6.39
N GLY A 17 3.52 -9.36 6.55
CA GLY A 17 3.20 -10.28 5.46
C GLY A 17 1.69 -10.34 5.16
N MET A 18 1.35 -10.64 3.93
CA MET A 18 0.00 -10.98 3.50
C MET A 18 0.03 -12.38 2.87
N PRO A 19 -0.46 -13.42 3.57
CA PRO A 19 -0.37 -14.79 3.07
C PRO A 19 -1.06 -14.95 1.72
N HIS A 20 -0.41 -15.66 0.80
CA HIS A 20 -0.96 -16.00 -0.51
C HIS A 20 -1.16 -17.51 -0.64
N TYR A 21 -2.36 -17.91 -1.00
CA TYR A 21 -2.73 -19.32 -1.13
C TYR A 21 -3.20 -19.61 -2.54
N VAL A 22 -2.74 -20.73 -3.09
CA VAL A 22 -3.19 -21.25 -4.39
C VAL A 22 -3.82 -22.62 -4.20
N THR A 23 -5.05 -22.82 -4.67
CA THR A 23 -5.73 -24.11 -4.64
C THR A 23 -5.76 -24.69 -6.06
N GLY A 24 -5.16 -25.86 -6.22
CA GLY A 24 -5.05 -26.52 -7.51
C GLY A 24 -4.11 -25.80 -8.49
N THR A 25 -4.42 -25.92 -9.79
CA THR A 25 -3.66 -25.25 -10.86
C THR A 25 -4.36 -23.97 -11.27
N TYR A 26 -3.67 -22.84 -11.16
CA TYR A 26 -4.19 -21.54 -11.62
C TYR A 26 -3.38 -21.04 -12.82
N THR A 27 -4.07 -20.74 -13.92
CA THR A 27 -3.45 -20.11 -15.09
C THR A 27 -3.77 -18.61 -15.08
N ARG A 28 -2.74 -17.76 -15.05
CA ARG A 28 -2.91 -16.31 -15.09
C ARG A 28 -3.50 -15.88 -16.44
N ASN A 29 -4.61 -15.17 -16.38
CA ASN A 29 -5.24 -14.54 -17.54
C ASN A 29 -5.10 -13.01 -17.40
N SER A 30 -4.57 -12.35 -18.43
CA SER A 30 -4.52 -10.89 -18.50
C SER A 30 -5.40 -10.39 -19.64
N THR A 31 -6.70 -10.52 -19.48
CA THR A 31 -7.66 -9.95 -20.41
C THR A 31 -7.81 -8.45 -20.11
N PHE A 32 -7.70 -7.64 -21.14
CA PHE A 32 -7.99 -6.21 -21.07
C PHE A 32 -9.45 -6.00 -21.44
N LEU A 33 -10.23 -5.39 -20.53
CA LEU A 33 -11.62 -5.02 -20.79
C LEU A 33 -11.65 -3.64 -21.47
N ASN A 34 -12.51 -3.47 -22.46
CA ASN A 34 -12.83 -2.13 -22.99
C ASN A 34 -13.57 -1.30 -21.92
N ASP A 35 -13.74 -0.01 -22.15
CA ASP A 35 -14.31 0.90 -21.14
C ASP A 35 -15.75 0.53 -20.73
N GLU A 36 -16.57 0.01 -21.64
CA GLU A 36 -17.93 -0.43 -21.34
C GLU A 36 -17.96 -1.67 -20.45
N GLU A 37 -17.19 -2.71 -20.82
CA GLU A 37 -17.05 -3.93 -20.02
C GLU A 37 -16.45 -3.62 -18.65
N TYR A 38 -15.44 -2.75 -18.60
CA TYR A 38 -14.80 -2.35 -17.37
C TYR A 38 -15.76 -1.56 -16.47
N SER A 39 -16.56 -0.67 -17.04
CA SER A 39 -17.61 0.05 -16.31
C SER A 39 -18.60 -0.91 -15.65
N ARG A 40 -19.09 -1.91 -16.39
CA ARG A 40 -19.98 -2.95 -15.84
C ARG A 40 -19.32 -3.78 -14.73
N ALA A 41 -18.03 -4.10 -14.91
CA ALA A 41 -17.27 -4.80 -13.87
C ALA A 41 -17.16 -3.94 -12.58
N LEU A 42 -16.93 -2.63 -12.70
CA LEU A 42 -16.89 -1.71 -11.56
C LEU A 42 -18.23 -1.60 -10.82
N ASP A 43 -19.35 -1.79 -11.49
CA ASP A 43 -20.68 -1.84 -10.87
C ASP A 43 -20.95 -3.16 -10.11
N CYS A 44 -20.18 -4.22 -10.42
CA CYS A 44 -20.42 -5.57 -9.88
C CYS A 44 -19.39 -6.02 -8.85
N PHE A 45 -18.15 -5.53 -8.93
CA PHE A 45 -17.03 -6.04 -8.14
C PHE A 45 -16.30 -4.95 -7.37
N VAL A 46 -15.86 -5.30 -6.17
CA VAL A 46 -14.89 -4.49 -5.43
C VAL A 46 -13.52 -4.72 -6.05
N LYS A 47 -12.86 -3.65 -6.45
CA LYS A 47 -11.55 -3.68 -7.09
C LYS A 47 -10.44 -3.84 -6.04
N GLY A 48 -9.57 -4.84 -6.21
CA GLY A 48 -8.33 -4.95 -5.44
C GLY A 48 -7.27 -3.97 -5.97
N CYS A 49 -6.71 -3.13 -5.10
CA CYS A 49 -5.62 -2.19 -5.43
C CYS A 49 -4.41 -2.43 -4.54
N ALA A 50 -3.21 -2.32 -5.13
CA ALA A 50 -1.95 -2.28 -4.43
C ALA A 50 -1.38 -0.87 -4.57
N ASP A 51 -1.49 -0.09 -3.49
CA ASP A 51 -0.89 1.23 -3.40
C ASP A 51 0.41 1.16 -2.60
N ILE A 52 1.34 2.06 -2.88
CA ILE A 52 2.70 1.92 -2.40
C ILE A 52 3.25 3.21 -1.80
N PHE A 53 4.05 3.03 -0.75
CA PHE A 53 5.04 4.01 -0.31
C PHE A 53 6.45 3.52 -0.68
N LEU A 54 7.17 4.30 -1.45
CA LEU A 54 8.63 4.20 -1.48
C LEU A 54 9.17 5.03 -0.33
N THR A 55 10.10 4.45 0.43
CA THR A 55 10.77 5.16 1.52
C THR A 55 12.27 5.25 1.25
N ASP A 56 12.88 6.37 1.60
CA ASP A 56 14.33 6.53 1.53
C ASP A 56 15.00 6.17 2.86
N SER A 57 16.34 6.11 2.88
CA SER A 57 17.16 5.84 4.06
C SER A 57 16.96 6.80 5.23
N LYS A 58 16.32 7.96 4.99
CA LYS A 58 15.96 8.96 6.01
C LYS A 58 14.54 8.79 6.52
N GLY A 59 13.79 7.79 6.00
CA GLY A 59 12.40 7.54 6.32
C GLY A 59 11.41 8.54 5.70
N ASN A 60 11.83 9.29 4.66
CA ASN A 60 10.88 10.07 3.87
C ASN A 60 10.06 9.13 3.00
N ALA A 61 8.77 9.42 2.87
CA ALA A 61 7.87 8.71 1.96
C ALA A 61 7.64 9.52 0.69
N MET A 62 7.61 8.84 -0.44
CA MET A 62 7.29 9.43 -1.72
C MET A 62 5.79 9.52 -1.92
N LEU A 63 5.28 10.70 -2.30
CA LEU A 63 3.90 10.93 -2.72
C LEU A 63 3.88 11.60 -4.10
N GLY A 64 2.83 11.29 -4.86
CA GLY A 64 2.52 11.96 -6.11
C GLY A 64 1.30 12.85 -5.98
N LYS A 65 1.33 14.05 -6.56
CA LYS A 65 0.14 14.90 -6.68
C LYS A 65 -0.56 14.56 -7.98
N ARG A 66 -1.67 13.84 -7.86
CA ARG A 66 -2.46 13.39 -9.00
C ARG A 66 -3.25 14.55 -9.61
N LYS A 67 -3.49 14.46 -10.92
CA LYS A 67 -4.33 15.39 -11.68
C LYS A 67 -5.57 14.72 -12.29
N VAL A 68 -5.80 13.44 -11.97
CA VAL A 68 -6.87 12.61 -12.53
C VAL A 68 -7.74 12.00 -11.45
N GLU A 69 -9.02 11.76 -11.79
CA GLU A 69 -9.96 11.03 -10.92
C GLU A 69 -9.47 9.59 -10.62
N PRO A 70 -9.90 9.00 -9.48
CA PRO A 70 -10.92 9.51 -8.55
C PRO A 70 -10.41 10.48 -7.48
N GLN A 71 -9.11 10.75 -7.37
CA GLN A 71 -8.52 11.61 -6.33
C GLN A 71 -7.45 12.52 -6.93
N PRO A 72 -7.80 13.69 -7.47
CA PRO A 72 -6.86 14.69 -7.96
C PRO A 72 -6.26 15.49 -6.79
N ASP A 73 -5.30 14.92 -6.08
CA ASP A 73 -4.57 15.52 -4.94
C ASP A 73 -3.33 14.68 -4.61
N TRP A 74 -2.62 15.01 -3.52
CA TRP A 74 -1.54 14.19 -2.99
C TRP A 74 -2.04 12.79 -2.63
N TRP A 75 -1.37 11.79 -3.18
CA TRP A 75 -1.80 10.40 -3.04
C TRP A 75 -0.62 9.42 -3.07
N PHE A 76 -0.91 8.18 -2.76
CA PHE A 76 -0.02 7.05 -3.01
C PHE A 76 0.29 6.92 -4.50
N LEU A 77 1.41 6.27 -4.82
CA LEU A 77 1.56 5.65 -6.11
C LEU A 77 0.87 4.28 -6.09
N GLY A 78 0.50 3.74 -7.24
CA GLY A 78 -0.08 2.41 -7.25
C GLY A 78 -1.25 2.23 -8.20
N GLY A 79 -2.10 1.26 -7.90
CA GLY A 79 -3.29 0.98 -8.72
C GLY A 79 -3.76 -0.47 -8.65
N ARG A 80 -4.66 -0.81 -9.57
CA ARG A 80 -5.35 -2.09 -9.60
C ARG A 80 -4.39 -3.29 -9.68
N MET A 81 -4.70 -4.32 -8.91
CA MET A 81 -4.12 -5.66 -9.07
C MET A 81 -4.62 -6.32 -10.36
N LYS A 82 -3.81 -7.17 -10.94
CA LYS A 82 -4.24 -8.06 -12.03
C LYS A 82 -4.63 -9.42 -11.45
N ALA A 83 -5.52 -10.13 -12.15
CA ALA A 83 -5.88 -11.49 -11.77
C ALA A 83 -4.62 -12.38 -11.74
N GLY A 84 -4.39 -13.01 -10.60
CA GLY A 84 -3.22 -13.88 -10.36
C GLY A 84 -1.98 -13.19 -9.81
N ASP A 85 -1.96 -11.87 -9.65
CA ASP A 85 -0.86 -11.21 -8.92
C ASP A 85 -0.94 -11.56 -7.42
N THR A 86 0.19 -11.79 -6.78
CA THR A 86 0.30 -11.56 -5.34
C THR A 86 0.29 -10.06 -5.07
N ILE A 87 0.12 -9.67 -3.80
CA ILE A 87 0.10 -8.24 -3.48
C ILE A 87 1.47 -7.58 -3.71
N GLU A 88 2.55 -8.32 -3.45
CA GLU A 88 3.94 -7.90 -3.67
C GLU A 88 4.24 -7.75 -5.17
N GLU A 89 3.80 -8.70 -5.99
CA GLU A 89 3.92 -8.61 -7.46
C GLU A 89 3.14 -7.43 -8.02
N ALA A 90 1.93 -7.17 -7.49
CA ALA A 90 1.14 -6.01 -7.88
C ALA A 90 1.81 -4.69 -7.48
N ALA A 91 2.38 -4.61 -6.26
CA ALA A 91 3.14 -3.45 -5.79
C ALA A 91 4.37 -3.19 -6.67
N ALA A 92 5.19 -4.22 -6.92
CA ALA A 92 6.37 -4.13 -7.78
C ALA A 92 6.02 -3.68 -9.20
N ARG A 93 4.98 -4.27 -9.80
CA ARG A 93 4.50 -3.90 -11.14
C ARG A 93 3.97 -2.45 -11.20
N ASN A 94 3.20 -2.04 -10.19
CA ASN A 94 2.70 -0.67 -10.12
C ASN A 94 3.87 0.32 -9.91
N CYS A 95 4.83 0.02 -9.04
CA CYS A 95 6.04 0.80 -8.87
C CYS A 95 6.78 0.99 -10.22
N LYS A 96 7.04 -0.10 -10.93
CA LYS A 96 7.72 -0.06 -12.23
C LYS A 96 6.96 0.76 -13.27
N ARG A 97 5.63 0.70 -13.27
CA ARG A 97 4.80 1.52 -14.15
C ARG A 97 4.95 3.01 -13.85
N GLU A 98 4.87 3.38 -12.56
CA GLU A 98 4.83 4.77 -12.12
C GLU A 98 6.22 5.44 -12.11
N THR A 99 7.27 4.71 -11.72
CA THR A 99 8.59 5.27 -11.40
C THR A 99 9.73 4.73 -12.25
N LYS A 100 9.47 3.70 -13.07
CA LYS A 100 10.46 2.90 -13.82
C LYS A 100 11.41 2.09 -12.93
N LEU A 101 11.29 2.11 -11.61
CA LEU A 101 12.05 1.24 -10.73
C LEU A 101 11.53 -0.19 -10.80
N ASP A 102 12.47 -1.14 -10.93
CA ASP A 102 12.19 -2.58 -10.90
C ASP A 102 12.63 -3.15 -9.55
N ILE A 103 11.72 -3.07 -8.57
CA ILE A 103 11.95 -3.54 -7.21
C ILE A 103 11.46 -4.97 -7.10
N ASP A 104 12.33 -5.86 -6.58
CA ASP A 104 11.96 -7.26 -6.38
C ASP A 104 10.74 -7.40 -5.46
N PRO A 105 9.75 -8.27 -5.79
CA PRO A 105 8.58 -8.50 -4.95
C PRO A 105 8.88 -8.83 -3.49
N SER A 106 9.98 -9.51 -3.19
CA SER A 106 10.39 -9.86 -1.82
C SER A 106 10.79 -8.66 -0.94
N ARG A 107 11.03 -7.49 -1.53
CA ARG A 107 11.37 -6.26 -0.80
C ARG A 107 10.14 -5.49 -0.30
N TRP A 108 8.95 -5.89 -0.72
CA TRP A 108 7.72 -5.21 -0.31
C TRP A 108 7.19 -5.73 1.02
N SER A 109 6.84 -4.83 1.91
CA SER A 109 6.24 -5.12 3.21
C SER A 109 4.85 -4.53 3.30
N PHE A 110 3.93 -5.27 3.94
CA PHE A 110 2.56 -4.82 4.19
C PHE A 110 2.53 -3.68 5.21
N VAL A 111 1.74 -2.65 4.93
CA VAL A 111 1.50 -1.51 5.84
C VAL A 111 0.14 -1.61 6.48
N CYS A 112 -0.92 -1.57 5.67
CA CYS A 112 -2.30 -1.72 6.10
C CYS A 112 -3.22 -2.03 4.92
N ALA A 113 -4.47 -2.40 5.22
CA ALA A 113 -5.53 -2.50 4.23
C ALA A 113 -6.75 -1.70 4.68
N GLN A 114 -7.51 -1.20 3.71
CA GLN A 114 -8.71 -0.40 3.95
C GLN A 114 -9.68 -0.51 2.77
N THR A 115 -10.94 -0.17 3.00
CA THR A 115 -11.96 -0.12 1.95
C THR A 115 -12.27 1.32 1.60
N MET A 116 -12.59 1.58 0.34
CA MET A 116 -12.90 2.90 -0.17
C MET A 116 -14.12 2.87 -1.09
N LEU A 117 -14.93 3.89 -0.98
CA LEU A 117 -16.02 4.18 -1.90
C LEU A 117 -15.74 5.54 -2.55
N TRP A 118 -15.66 5.55 -3.86
CA TRP A 118 -15.45 6.76 -4.66
C TRP A 118 -16.75 7.21 -5.28
N GLN A 119 -17.08 8.47 -5.13
CA GLN A 119 -18.29 9.06 -5.72
C GLN A 119 -18.24 9.07 -7.25
N PHE A 120 -17.06 9.28 -7.82
CA PHE A 120 -16.86 9.38 -9.25
C PHE A 120 -15.83 8.38 -9.75
N ARG A 121 -15.93 8.02 -11.02
CA ARG A 121 -14.95 7.21 -11.76
C ARG A 121 -14.76 7.76 -13.18
N LYS A 122 -13.70 7.33 -13.85
CA LYS A 122 -13.42 7.75 -15.23
C LYS A 122 -14.43 7.18 -16.23
N GLN A 123 -14.85 5.93 -16.06
CA GLN A 123 -15.76 5.23 -16.98
C GLN A 123 -17.21 5.69 -16.78
N GLU A 124 -17.92 5.87 -17.89
CA GLU A 124 -19.36 6.18 -17.84
C GLU A 124 -20.21 4.95 -17.39
N PRO A 125 -21.28 5.15 -16.61
CA PRO A 125 -21.70 6.42 -16.04
C PRO A 125 -20.79 6.83 -14.87
N CYS A 126 -20.11 7.98 -15.00
CA CYS A 126 -19.13 8.46 -14.02
C CYS A 126 -19.69 8.52 -12.58
N GLY A 127 -20.97 8.89 -12.47
CA GLY A 127 -21.65 9.03 -11.18
C GLY A 127 -21.95 7.74 -10.43
N ASN A 128 -21.74 6.56 -11.04
CA ASN A 128 -21.87 5.28 -10.32
C ASN A 128 -20.71 5.07 -9.34
N GLY A 129 -19.60 5.79 -9.52
CA GLY A 129 -18.43 5.65 -8.67
C GLY A 129 -17.72 4.29 -8.79
N THR A 130 -16.98 3.93 -7.76
CA THR A 130 -16.30 2.61 -7.66
C THR A 130 -15.99 2.26 -6.21
N ALA A 131 -15.83 0.96 -5.95
CA ALA A 131 -15.45 0.43 -4.65
C ALA A 131 -14.09 -0.29 -4.73
N ASP A 132 -13.23 -0.04 -3.74
CA ASP A 132 -11.88 -0.61 -3.69
C ASP A 132 -11.62 -1.29 -2.34
N ILE A 133 -10.89 -2.41 -2.38
CA ILE A 133 -10.04 -2.85 -1.29
C ILE A 133 -8.64 -2.39 -1.62
N ASN A 134 -8.13 -1.49 -0.80
CA ASN A 134 -6.85 -0.85 -0.98
C ASN A 134 -5.84 -1.46 0.00
N VAL A 135 -4.84 -2.15 -0.52
CA VAL A 135 -3.74 -2.72 0.25
C VAL A 135 -2.52 -1.83 0.04
N ILE A 136 -1.97 -1.31 1.15
CA ILE A 136 -0.82 -0.41 1.12
C ILE A 136 0.43 -1.20 1.46
N MET A 137 1.42 -1.11 0.57
CA MET A 137 2.71 -1.75 0.67
C MET A 137 3.82 -0.69 0.78
N THR A 138 4.97 -1.05 1.34
CA THR A 138 6.15 -0.19 1.39
C THR A 138 7.40 -0.94 1.00
N ALA A 139 8.34 -0.24 0.36
CA ALA A 139 9.70 -0.71 0.13
C ALA A 139 10.68 0.44 0.38
N GLU A 140 11.76 0.15 1.12
CA GLU A 140 12.88 1.07 1.24
C GLU A 140 13.76 0.96 0.00
N ILE A 141 14.15 2.12 -0.56
CA ILE A 141 15.00 2.20 -1.74
C ILE A 141 16.34 2.85 -1.42
N THR A 142 17.36 2.49 -2.19
CA THR A 142 18.69 3.08 -2.07
C THR A 142 18.75 4.48 -2.68
N ASP A 143 19.81 5.22 -2.39
CA ASP A 143 20.02 6.55 -2.98
C ASP A 143 20.23 6.48 -4.49
N GLU A 144 20.82 5.38 -5.01
CA GLU A 144 20.97 5.12 -6.44
C GLU A 144 19.62 4.86 -7.11
N GLU A 145 18.78 4.01 -6.50
CA GLU A 145 17.41 3.76 -6.98
C GLU A 145 16.61 5.06 -6.97
N LYS A 146 16.70 5.85 -5.88
CA LYS A 146 16.04 7.13 -5.76
C LYS A 146 16.45 8.11 -6.86
N ALA A 147 17.72 8.17 -7.19
CA ALA A 147 18.25 9.02 -8.27
C ALA A 147 17.81 8.57 -9.67
N SER A 148 17.44 7.30 -9.84
CA SER A 148 17.03 6.73 -11.13
C SER A 148 15.52 6.82 -11.41
N ILE A 149 14.72 7.38 -10.48
CA ILE A 149 13.27 7.52 -10.64
C ILE A 149 12.93 8.38 -11.87
N VAL A 150 12.08 7.82 -12.72
CA VAL A 150 11.45 8.54 -13.84
C VAL A 150 9.94 8.44 -13.69
N MET A 151 9.31 9.51 -13.21
CA MET A 151 7.87 9.53 -12.96
C MET A 151 7.05 9.49 -14.24
N CYS A 152 5.94 8.75 -14.17
CA CYS A 152 4.89 8.78 -15.19
C CYS A 152 4.13 10.11 -15.12
N ASN A 153 4.27 10.96 -16.13
CA ASN A 153 3.64 12.29 -16.16
C ASN A 153 2.18 12.28 -16.61
N GLU A 154 1.62 11.14 -16.97
CA GLU A 154 0.23 11.05 -17.43
C GLU A 154 -0.77 11.27 -16.29
N GLU A 155 -0.48 10.76 -15.10
CA GLU A 155 -1.38 10.82 -13.95
C GLU A 155 -0.97 11.89 -12.91
N TYR A 156 0.31 12.31 -12.89
CA TYR A 156 0.86 13.18 -11.86
C TYR A 156 1.21 14.56 -12.38
N GLU A 157 0.84 15.60 -11.60
CA GLU A 157 1.26 17.00 -11.81
C GLU A 157 2.69 17.20 -11.29
N THR A 158 2.94 16.69 -10.09
CA THR A 158 4.23 16.76 -9.39
C THR A 158 4.36 15.61 -8.40
N TRP A 159 5.52 15.46 -7.79
CA TRP A 159 5.78 14.47 -6.76
C TRP A 159 6.88 14.97 -5.82
N GLY A 160 7.00 14.34 -4.65
CA GLY A 160 7.99 14.75 -3.66
C GLY A 160 8.22 13.71 -2.58
N TRP A 161 9.26 13.98 -1.78
CA TRP A 161 9.62 13.19 -0.61
C TRP A 161 9.27 13.97 0.63
N PHE A 162 8.57 13.33 1.55
CA PHE A 162 8.01 13.97 2.74
C PHE A 162 8.31 13.16 3.99
N GLN A 163 8.59 13.83 5.09
CA GLN A 163 8.61 13.19 6.40
C GLN A 163 7.18 12.84 6.83
N PRO A 164 6.83 11.55 7.02
CA PRO A 164 5.46 11.17 7.38
C PRO A 164 4.96 11.87 8.66
N LYS A 165 5.84 12.05 9.64
CA LYS A 165 5.49 12.70 10.90
C LYS A 165 5.16 14.19 10.73
N GLU A 166 5.84 14.89 9.81
CA GLU A 166 5.56 16.30 9.51
C GLU A 166 4.23 16.44 8.79
N LEU A 167 3.95 15.56 7.82
CA LEU A 167 2.66 15.53 7.12
C LEU A 167 1.49 15.26 8.08
N LEU A 168 1.70 14.45 9.11
CA LEU A 168 0.69 14.11 10.11
C LEU A 168 0.49 15.19 11.18
N SER A 169 1.37 16.19 11.27
CA SER A 169 1.28 17.26 12.25
C SER A 169 0.11 18.21 11.95
N GLU A 170 -0.40 18.89 12.99
CA GLU A 170 -1.46 19.89 12.86
C GLU A 170 -1.04 21.13 12.04
N GLY A 171 0.27 21.38 11.95
CA GLY A 171 0.83 22.50 11.18
C GLY A 171 1.12 22.17 9.72
N SER A 172 0.75 21.00 9.22
CA SER A 172 1.01 20.62 7.82
C SER A 172 0.22 21.49 6.85
N GLU A 173 0.89 22.07 5.86
CA GLU A 173 0.25 22.81 4.76
C GLU A 173 -0.50 21.89 3.79
N ILE A 174 -0.15 20.59 3.76
CA ILE A 174 -0.79 19.60 2.91
C ILE A 174 -1.99 19.00 3.65
N LYS A 175 -3.18 19.24 3.12
CA LYS A 175 -4.41 18.60 3.62
C LYS A 175 -4.44 17.16 3.13
N LEU A 176 -4.22 16.23 4.04
CA LEU A 176 -4.27 14.81 3.73
C LEU A 176 -5.70 14.30 3.68
N HIS A 177 -6.04 13.58 2.61
CA HIS A 177 -7.23 12.75 2.60
C HIS A 177 -7.17 11.73 3.77
N PRO A 178 -8.27 11.42 4.48
CA PRO A 178 -8.28 10.51 5.64
C PRO A 178 -7.58 9.17 5.37
N VAL A 179 -7.76 8.60 4.19
CA VAL A 179 -7.13 7.36 3.74
C VAL A 179 -5.60 7.48 3.65
N LEU A 180 -5.07 8.55 3.06
CA LEU A 180 -3.63 8.80 3.00
C LEU A 180 -3.07 9.06 4.40
N ARG A 181 -3.78 9.82 5.24
CA ARG A 181 -3.43 10.04 6.65
C ARG A 181 -3.31 8.71 7.40
N ARG A 182 -4.28 7.80 7.22
CA ARG A 182 -4.24 6.45 7.81
C ARG A 182 -3.02 5.68 7.32
N GLY A 183 -2.76 5.64 6.02
CA GLY A 183 -1.61 4.95 5.44
C GLY A 183 -0.28 5.46 6.02
N LEU A 184 -0.10 6.78 6.11
CA LEU A 184 1.10 7.39 6.69
C LEU A 184 1.24 7.08 8.19
N THR A 185 0.13 7.06 8.95
CA THR A 185 0.13 6.68 10.36
C THR A 185 0.60 5.25 10.55
N GLU A 186 0.08 4.33 9.75
CA GLU A 186 0.50 2.93 9.79
C GLU A 186 1.93 2.72 9.30
N LEU A 187 2.39 3.50 8.31
CA LEU A 187 3.79 3.49 7.87
C LEU A 187 4.73 3.89 9.01
N VAL A 188 4.41 4.95 9.76
CA VAL A 188 5.19 5.34 10.95
C VAL A 188 5.17 4.25 12.02
N ASN A 189 4.04 3.54 12.17
CA ASN A 189 3.92 2.45 13.14
C ASN A 189 4.64 1.16 12.69
N ASN A 190 4.91 0.99 11.40
CA ASN A 190 5.58 -0.22 10.90
C ASN A 190 6.94 -0.47 11.56
N HIS A 191 7.75 0.56 11.75
CA HIS A 191 9.02 0.42 12.47
C HIS A 191 8.81 -0.06 13.92
N ILE A 192 7.76 0.41 14.58
CA ILE A 192 7.42 -0.03 15.96
C ILE A 192 6.96 -1.49 15.94
N LYS A 193 6.17 -1.89 14.93
CA LYS A 193 5.71 -3.28 14.75
C LYS A 193 6.88 -4.23 14.47
N GLN A 194 7.83 -3.81 13.63
CA GLN A 194 9.06 -4.58 13.37
C GLN A 194 9.89 -4.76 14.65
N GLU A 195 10.11 -3.68 15.38
CA GLU A 195 10.85 -3.73 16.65
C GLU A 195 10.13 -4.60 17.69
N LEU A 196 8.79 -4.51 17.77
CA LEU A 196 7.98 -5.38 18.63
C LEU A 196 8.18 -6.85 18.28
N HIS A 197 8.08 -7.19 16.99
CA HIS A 197 8.30 -8.56 16.52
C HIS A 197 9.71 -9.05 16.89
N ARG A 198 10.73 -8.24 16.60
CA ARG A 198 12.13 -8.56 16.94
C ARG A 198 12.29 -8.82 18.43
N LYS A 199 11.74 -7.96 19.30
CA LYS A 199 11.82 -8.14 20.76
C LYS A 199 11.10 -9.39 21.25
N VAL A 200 9.96 -9.73 20.65
CA VAL A 200 9.24 -10.98 20.99
C VAL A 200 10.05 -12.21 20.60
N CYS A 201 10.64 -12.23 19.40
CA CYS A 201 11.42 -13.38 18.91
C CYS A 201 12.79 -13.53 19.59
N GLU A 202 13.45 -12.43 19.95
CA GLU A 202 14.79 -12.43 20.56
C GLU A 202 14.78 -12.50 22.10
N GLY A 203 13.60 -12.62 22.73
CA GLY A 203 13.48 -12.72 24.17
C GLY A 203 13.58 -11.39 24.93
N GLY A 204 13.03 -10.32 24.34
CA GLY A 204 12.87 -9.04 25.03
C GLY A 204 12.04 -9.15 26.30
N THR A 205 12.27 -8.25 27.25
CA THR A 205 11.53 -8.22 28.53
C THR A 205 10.06 -7.82 28.33
N ASP A 206 9.18 -8.28 29.21
CA ASP A 206 7.75 -7.89 29.20
C ASP A 206 7.56 -6.36 29.25
N ALA A 207 8.44 -5.65 29.97
CA ALA A 207 8.40 -4.19 30.06
C ALA A 207 8.71 -3.51 28.71
N GLU A 208 9.70 -3.98 27.96
CA GLU A 208 10.05 -3.49 26.63
C GLU A 208 8.91 -3.76 25.63
N ILE A 209 8.40 -4.99 25.64
CA ILE A 209 7.28 -5.41 24.79
C ILE A 209 6.04 -4.54 25.08
N ALA A 210 5.67 -4.40 26.36
CA ALA A 210 4.54 -3.57 26.76
C ALA A 210 4.71 -2.09 26.38
N ALA A 211 5.94 -1.56 26.45
CA ALA A 211 6.23 -0.18 26.04
C ALA A 211 6.02 0.03 24.53
N LEU A 212 6.43 -0.92 23.68
CA LEU A 212 6.20 -0.88 22.25
C LEU A 212 4.72 -1.00 21.90
N VAL A 213 3.99 -1.92 22.55
CA VAL A 213 2.54 -2.05 22.38
C VAL A 213 1.85 -0.73 22.72
N ARG A 214 2.16 -0.11 23.87
CA ARG A 214 1.58 1.19 24.24
C ARG A 214 1.88 2.27 23.21
N LYS A 215 3.07 2.29 22.60
CA LYS A 215 3.40 3.26 21.53
C LYS A 215 2.53 3.09 20.29
N ILE A 216 2.17 1.85 19.92
CA ILE A 216 1.28 1.59 18.78
C ILE A 216 -0.13 2.12 19.09
N TYR A 217 -0.63 1.90 20.31
CA TYR A 217 -2.00 2.26 20.68
C TYR A 217 -2.17 3.68 21.25
N SER A 218 -1.10 4.34 21.71
CA SER A 218 -1.20 5.69 22.29
C SER A 218 -1.32 6.81 21.26
N LYS A 219 -0.99 6.54 19.99
CA LYS A 219 -1.26 7.46 18.89
C LYS A 219 -2.68 7.18 18.42
N GLY A 220 -3.64 7.87 19.06
CA GLY A 220 -5.07 7.71 18.92
C GLY A 220 -5.51 7.08 17.61
N HIS A 221 -6.23 5.98 17.72
CA HIS A 221 -7.14 5.59 16.67
C HIS A 221 -8.22 6.66 16.65
N ASP A 222 -8.03 7.71 15.87
CA ASP A 222 -9.12 8.58 15.48
C ASP A 222 -10.20 7.66 14.91
N HIS A 223 -11.31 7.59 15.62
CA HIS A 223 -12.43 6.74 15.25
C HIS A 223 -12.87 7.14 13.85
N TYR A 224 -12.75 6.20 12.93
CA TYR A 224 -13.26 6.35 11.57
C TYR A 224 -14.78 6.38 11.64
N VAL A 225 -15.37 7.54 11.44
CA VAL A 225 -16.79 7.72 11.17
C VAL A 225 -16.96 8.13 9.72
#